data_2c2e2835e9ff324ad32d204380f9ec56
#
_entry.id   2c2e2835e9ff324ad32d204380f9ec56
#
_cell.length_a   1.000
_cell.length_b   1.000
_cell.length_c   1.000
_cell.angle_alpha   90.00
_cell.angle_beta   90.00
_cell.angle_gamma   90.00
#
_symmetry.space_group_name_H-M   'P 1'
#
loop_
_entity.id
_entity.type
_entity.pdbx_description
1 polymer ?
#
loop_
_entity_poly.entity_id
_entity_poly.type
_entity_poly.pdbx_seq_one_letter_code
_entity_poly.pdbx_strand_id
1 'polypeptide(L)'
;MFKFILKRIALMFPLMIVVSFMTFLLTYITNENPAVTILHAQGTPNVTPEMIAETNEKYGFNDPLLIQYKNWLLEAMQFNFGTSYITGDPVAERIGPAFMNTLKLTIISSVMVMITSIILGVVSALKRGKFTDRAIRSVAFFLTALPSYWIASILIIYVSVKLNILPTSGLTGPESYILPVIVITIAYAGIYFRNVRRSMVEQLNEDYVLYLRASGVKSITLMLHVLRNALQVAVSIFCMSIPMIMGGLVVIEYIFAWPGLGQLSLKAILEHDFPVIQAYVLIVAVLFIVFNTLADIINALLNPRLREGAR
;
A
#
# COMPACT_ATOMS: atom_id res chain seq x y z
N MET A 1 9.71 13.71 22.48
CA MET A 1 8.94 13.83 21.23
C MET A 1 9.74 14.47 20.10
N PHE A 2 10.13 15.74 20.21
CA PHE A 2 10.84 16.44 19.12
C PHE A 2 12.11 15.72 18.63
N LYS A 3 13.00 15.31 19.55
CA LYS A 3 14.20 14.51 19.21
C LYS A 3 13.88 13.18 18.53
N PHE A 4 12.81 12.49 18.95
CA PHE A 4 12.37 11.23 18.33
C PHE A 4 11.91 11.45 16.88
N ILE A 5 11.06 12.45 16.67
CA ILE A 5 10.58 12.82 15.33
C ILE A 5 11.75 13.23 14.44
N LEU A 6 12.64 14.09 14.93
CA LEU A 6 13.81 14.54 14.20
C LEU A 6 14.74 13.38 13.80
N LYS A 7 15.00 12.44 14.72
CA LYS A 7 15.79 11.24 14.43
C LYS A 7 15.12 10.37 13.35
N ARG A 8 13.79 10.19 13.40
CA ARG A 8 13.05 9.43 12.39
C ARG A 8 13.12 10.09 11.02
N ILE A 9 12.91 11.41 10.96
CA ILE A 9 13.03 12.18 9.72
C ILE A 9 14.47 12.11 9.18
N ALA A 10 15.48 12.26 10.04
CA ALA A 10 16.87 12.14 9.62
C ALA A 10 17.23 10.77 9.04
N LEU A 11 16.64 9.70 9.57
CA LEU A 11 16.84 8.34 9.04
C LEU A 11 16.14 8.09 7.70
N MET A 12 15.14 8.91 7.35
CA MET A 12 14.47 8.79 6.04
C MET A 12 15.42 9.10 4.88
N PHE A 13 16.28 10.12 5.03
CA PHE A 13 17.17 10.55 3.95
C PHE A 13 18.17 9.49 3.48
N PRO A 14 18.97 8.86 4.35
CA PRO A 14 19.89 7.81 3.90
C PRO A 14 19.13 6.60 3.33
N LEU A 15 17.96 6.26 3.89
CA LEU A 15 17.14 5.17 3.36
C LEU A 15 16.63 5.49 1.95
N MET A 16 16.16 6.72 1.71
CA MET A 16 15.73 7.17 0.39
C MET A 16 16.88 7.13 -0.63
N ILE A 17 18.10 7.54 -0.25
CA ILE A 17 19.27 7.47 -1.11
C ILE A 17 19.59 6.01 -1.46
N VAL A 18 19.60 5.11 -0.48
CA VAL A 18 19.88 3.69 -0.72
C VAL A 18 18.83 3.07 -1.65
N VAL A 19 17.54 3.32 -1.39
CA VAL A 19 16.45 2.77 -2.23
C VAL A 19 16.51 3.36 -3.63
N SER A 20 16.72 4.67 -3.79
CA SER A 20 16.83 5.32 -5.11
C SER A 20 18.01 4.79 -5.90
N PHE A 21 19.17 4.58 -5.25
CA PHE A 21 20.34 3.99 -5.90
C PHE A 21 20.09 2.54 -6.33
N MET A 22 19.50 1.73 -5.45
CA MET A 22 19.12 0.35 -5.79
C MET A 22 18.12 0.29 -6.94
N THR A 23 17.14 1.19 -6.95
CA THR A 23 16.16 1.29 -8.04
C THR A 23 16.84 1.66 -9.36
N PHE A 24 17.75 2.62 -9.32
CA PHE A 24 18.53 3.01 -10.50
C PHE A 24 19.39 1.87 -11.02
N LEU A 25 20.01 1.08 -10.10
CA LEU A 25 20.82 -0.08 -10.45
C LEU A 25 20.05 -1.19 -11.18
N LEU A 26 18.74 -1.29 -10.97
CA LEU A 26 17.91 -2.29 -11.65
C LEU A 26 18.00 -2.17 -13.17
N THR A 27 18.15 -0.97 -13.73
CA THR A 27 18.31 -0.74 -15.17
C THR A 27 19.60 -1.30 -15.73
N TYR A 28 20.64 -1.43 -14.90
CA TYR A 28 21.93 -1.98 -15.30
C TYR A 28 22.02 -3.50 -15.18
N ILE A 29 21.21 -4.11 -14.31
CA ILE A 29 21.22 -5.56 -14.08
C ILE A 29 20.63 -6.33 -15.27
N THR A 30 19.72 -5.68 -16.01
CA THR A 30 18.95 -6.34 -17.09
C THR A 30 19.75 -6.60 -18.36
N ASN A 31 21.01 -6.18 -18.45
CA ASN A 31 21.88 -6.33 -19.64
C ASN A 31 21.26 -5.86 -20.98
N GLU A 32 20.10 -5.22 -20.94
CA GLU A 32 19.44 -4.66 -22.13
C GLU A 32 19.88 -3.22 -22.30
N ASN A 33 20.27 -2.88 -23.53
CA ASN A 33 20.62 -1.49 -23.85
C ASN A 33 19.32 -0.68 -23.96
N PRO A 34 19.08 0.33 -23.07
CA PRO A 34 17.87 1.15 -23.12
C PRO A 34 17.63 1.82 -24.49
N ALA A 35 18.69 2.12 -25.23
CA ALA A 35 18.58 2.70 -26.57
C ALA A 35 17.85 1.76 -27.55
N VAL A 36 18.03 0.45 -27.41
CA VAL A 36 17.33 -0.53 -28.27
C VAL A 36 15.83 -0.51 -27.96
N THR A 37 15.45 -0.49 -26.68
CA THR A 37 14.04 -0.39 -26.26
C THR A 37 13.39 0.88 -26.81
N ILE A 38 14.07 2.02 -26.70
CA ILE A 38 13.58 3.31 -27.21
C ILE A 38 13.37 3.26 -28.73
N LEU A 39 14.35 2.75 -29.48
CA LEU A 39 14.28 2.67 -30.93
C LEU A 39 13.16 1.74 -31.41
N HIS A 40 12.97 0.58 -30.77
CA HIS A 40 11.85 -0.31 -31.07
C HIS A 40 10.50 0.34 -30.75
N ALA A 41 10.38 1.04 -29.63
CA ALA A 41 9.15 1.76 -29.27
C ALA A 41 8.81 2.89 -30.27
N GLN A 42 9.84 3.51 -30.86
CA GLN A 42 9.69 4.50 -31.93
C GLN A 42 9.33 3.89 -33.29
N GLY A 43 9.16 2.57 -33.36
CA GLY A 43 8.74 1.88 -34.59
C GLY A 43 9.89 1.62 -35.56
N THR A 44 11.15 1.62 -35.10
CA THR A 44 12.30 1.32 -35.95
C THR A 44 12.47 -0.21 -36.07
N PRO A 45 12.19 -0.83 -37.22
CA PRO A 45 12.19 -2.29 -37.35
C PRO A 45 13.61 -2.87 -37.37
N ASN A 46 14.58 -2.12 -37.94
CA ASN A 46 15.99 -2.54 -38.04
C ASN A 46 16.86 -1.54 -37.28
N VAL A 47 17.23 -1.91 -36.05
CA VAL A 47 18.12 -1.10 -35.20
C VAL A 47 19.56 -1.33 -35.60
N THR A 48 20.25 -0.27 -36.08
CA THR A 48 21.67 -0.34 -36.48
C THR A 48 22.58 0.07 -35.31
N PRO A 49 23.85 -0.37 -35.31
CA PRO A 49 24.82 0.05 -34.29
C PRO A 49 25.02 1.58 -34.21
N GLU A 50 24.92 2.27 -35.35
CA GLU A 50 25.03 3.73 -35.43
C GLU A 50 23.86 4.41 -34.71
N MET A 51 22.63 3.93 -34.91
CA MET A 51 21.44 4.43 -34.22
C MET A 51 21.50 4.20 -32.70
N ILE A 52 22.03 3.06 -32.29
CA ILE A 52 22.25 2.78 -30.86
C ILE A 52 23.27 3.76 -30.28
N ALA A 53 24.38 4.01 -30.96
CA ALA A 53 25.42 4.92 -30.51
C ALA A 53 24.90 6.36 -30.38
N GLU A 54 24.15 6.84 -31.37
CA GLU A 54 23.53 8.16 -31.34
C GLU A 54 22.50 8.30 -30.21
N THR A 55 21.67 7.27 -30.02
CA THR A 55 20.69 7.25 -28.92
C THR A 55 21.37 7.20 -27.54
N ASN A 56 22.41 6.40 -27.39
CA ASN A 56 23.19 6.35 -26.15
C ASN A 56 23.84 7.71 -25.81
N GLU A 57 24.38 8.41 -26.82
CA GLU A 57 24.93 9.75 -26.63
C GLU A 57 23.84 10.77 -26.26
N LYS A 58 22.73 10.75 -26.98
CA LYS A 58 21.59 11.64 -26.76
C LYS A 58 21.00 11.56 -25.36
N TYR A 59 20.91 10.36 -24.79
CA TYR A 59 20.33 10.11 -23.48
C TYR A 59 21.39 9.98 -22.35
N GLY A 60 22.68 10.13 -22.68
CA GLY A 60 23.78 10.05 -21.70
C GLY A 60 24.03 8.65 -21.14
N PHE A 61 23.62 7.59 -21.83
CA PHE A 61 23.82 6.20 -21.36
C PHE A 61 25.30 5.76 -21.40
N ASN A 62 26.18 6.52 -22.08
CA ASN A 62 27.60 6.29 -22.09
C ASN A 62 28.34 6.88 -20.88
N ASP A 63 27.70 7.70 -20.07
CA ASP A 63 28.29 8.29 -18.88
C ASP A 63 28.58 7.22 -17.82
N PRO A 64 29.57 7.44 -16.93
CA PRO A 64 29.77 6.59 -15.76
C PRO A 64 28.50 6.50 -14.90
N LEU A 65 28.18 5.30 -14.37
CA LEU A 65 26.97 5.00 -13.60
C LEU A 65 26.66 6.04 -12.52
N LEU A 66 27.66 6.48 -11.77
CA LEU A 66 27.46 7.46 -10.69
C LEU A 66 27.07 8.85 -11.22
N ILE A 67 27.51 9.21 -12.43
CA ILE A 67 27.13 10.50 -13.07
C ILE A 67 25.68 10.40 -13.53
N GLN A 68 25.29 9.31 -14.19
CA GLN A 68 23.92 9.07 -14.58
C GLN A 68 22.97 9.05 -13.38
N TYR A 69 23.32 8.34 -12.29
CA TYR A 69 22.55 8.33 -11.06
C TYR A 69 22.40 9.72 -10.45
N LYS A 70 23.50 10.49 -10.36
CA LYS A 70 23.45 11.86 -9.84
C LYS A 70 22.50 12.74 -10.66
N ASN A 71 22.60 12.69 -11.98
CA ASN A 71 21.76 13.49 -12.88
C ASN A 71 20.27 13.09 -12.71
N TRP A 72 19.99 11.80 -12.76
CA TRP A 72 18.64 11.27 -12.54
C TRP A 72 18.07 11.66 -11.17
N LEU A 73 18.87 11.58 -10.08
CA LEU A 73 18.42 11.93 -8.74
C LEU A 73 18.08 13.43 -8.63
N LEU A 74 18.91 14.29 -9.22
CA LEU A 74 18.67 15.74 -9.22
C LEU A 74 17.40 16.12 -9.97
N GLU A 75 17.12 15.46 -11.09
CA GLU A 75 15.87 15.62 -11.83
C GLU A 75 14.67 15.06 -11.07
N ALA A 76 14.79 13.87 -10.49
CA ALA A 76 13.74 13.27 -9.68
C ALA A 76 13.35 14.12 -8.46
N MET A 77 14.32 14.83 -7.84
CA MET A 77 14.03 15.78 -6.77
C MET A 77 13.22 17.00 -7.23
N GLN A 78 13.21 17.30 -8.53
CA GLN A 78 12.39 18.34 -9.15
C GLN A 78 11.08 17.77 -9.74
N PHE A 79 10.73 16.53 -9.40
CA PHE A 79 9.59 15.78 -9.96
C PHE A 79 9.69 15.54 -11.48
N ASN A 80 10.87 15.69 -12.06
CA ASN A 80 11.15 15.25 -13.41
C ASN A 80 11.70 13.83 -13.39
N PHE A 81 10.86 12.87 -13.79
CA PHE A 81 11.21 11.45 -13.87
C PHE A 81 11.61 11.02 -15.29
N GLY A 82 11.85 11.98 -16.17
CA GLY A 82 12.14 11.74 -17.59
C GLY A 82 10.90 11.41 -18.40
N THR A 83 11.13 10.80 -19.55
CA THR A 83 10.10 10.39 -20.51
C THR A 83 10.01 8.87 -20.58
N SER A 84 8.79 8.35 -20.73
CA SER A 84 8.55 6.93 -20.98
C SER A 84 9.26 6.48 -22.24
N TYR A 85 9.99 5.38 -22.18
CA TYR A 85 10.67 4.84 -23.35
C TYR A 85 9.68 4.28 -24.38
N ILE A 86 8.50 3.89 -23.94
CA ILE A 86 7.48 3.25 -24.77
C ILE A 86 6.54 4.26 -25.42
N THR A 87 6.03 5.22 -24.63
CA THR A 87 5.03 6.17 -25.13
C THR A 87 5.61 7.53 -25.52
N GLY A 88 6.83 7.87 -25.06
CA GLY A 88 7.45 9.18 -25.24
C GLY A 88 6.87 10.30 -24.36
N ASP A 89 5.84 10.00 -23.55
CA ASP A 89 5.21 10.99 -22.68
C ASP A 89 6.04 11.26 -21.43
N PRO A 90 5.93 12.46 -20.81
CA PRO A 90 6.53 12.71 -19.49
C PRO A 90 5.99 11.75 -18.44
N VAL A 91 6.89 11.07 -17.73
CA VAL A 91 6.52 10.07 -16.71
C VAL A 91 5.69 10.69 -15.58
N ALA A 92 5.97 11.95 -15.21
CA ALA A 92 5.22 12.66 -14.16
C ALA A 92 3.73 12.81 -14.50
N GLU A 93 3.38 13.02 -15.76
CA GLU A 93 1.98 13.16 -16.22
C GLU A 93 1.20 11.84 -16.14
N ARG A 94 1.88 10.72 -16.28
CA ARG A 94 1.29 9.38 -16.14
C ARG A 94 1.18 8.95 -14.68
N ILE A 95 2.20 9.22 -13.89
CA ILE A 95 2.28 8.82 -12.48
C ILE A 95 1.32 9.62 -11.60
N GLY A 96 1.17 10.92 -11.83
CA GLY A 96 0.32 11.78 -11.00
C GLY A 96 -1.12 11.28 -10.86
N PRO A 97 -1.86 11.08 -11.95
CA PRO A 97 -3.21 10.52 -11.91
C PRO A 97 -3.26 9.10 -11.33
N ALA A 98 -2.31 8.23 -11.71
CA ALA A 98 -2.23 6.86 -11.21
C ALA A 98 -2.02 6.83 -9.68
N PHE A 99 -1.13 7.67 -9.16
CA PHE A 99 -0.91 7.86 -7.73
C PHE A 99 -2.19 8.23 -6.98
N MET A 100 -2.92 9.23 -7.50
CA MET A 100 -4.17 9.69 -6.89
C MET A 100 -5.24 8.59 -6.86
N ASN A 101 -5.32 7.77 -7.92
CA ASN A 101 -6.29 6.67 -7.99
C ASN A 101 -5.93 5.55 -6.99
N THR A 102 -4.64 5.18 -6.89
CA THR A 102 -4.16 4.24 -5.87
C THR A 102 -4.39 4.77 -4.46
N LEU A 103 -4.10 6.05 -4.21
CA LEU A 103 -4.29 6.67 -2.89
C LEU A 103 -5.76 6.66 -2.46
N LYS A 104 -6.68 7.04 -3.35
CA LYS A 104 -8.12 7.00 -3.09
C LYS A 104 -8.58 5.57 -2.77
N LEU A 105 -8.18 4.59 -3.57
CA LEU A 105 -8.53 3.18 -3.35
C LEU A 105 -7.95 2.70 -2.01
N THR A 106 -6.71 3.05 -1.68
CA THR A 106 -6.05 2.72 -0.41
C THR A 106 -6.83 3.28 0.77
N ILE A 107 -7.19 4.57 0.74
CA ILE A 107 -7.89 5.22 1.85
C ILE A 107 -9.27 4.57 2.06
N ILE A 108 -10.07 4.43 1.00
CA ILE A 108 -11.41 3.85 1.10
C ILE A 108 -11.33 2.41 1.61
N SER A 109 -10.44 1.60 1.05
CA SER A 109 -10.26 0.21 1.49
C SER A 109 -9.77 0.11 2.93
N SER A 110 -8.82 0.96 3.32
CA SER A 110 -8.29 1.01 4.69
C SER A 110 -9.38 1.34 5.70
N VAL A 111 -10.24 2.30 5.40
CA VAL A 111 -11.38 2.64 6.25
C VAL A 111 -12.35 1.47 6.38
N MET A 112 -12.68 0.80 5.27
CA MET A 112 -13.57 -0.37 5.27
C MET A 112 -12.97 -1.57 6.01
N VAL A 113 -11.68 -1.84 5.84
CA VAL A 113 -10.95 -2.86 6.61
C VAL A 113 -11.02 -2.55 8.10
N MET A 114 -10.77 -1.30 8.50
CA MET A 114 -10.81 -0.88 9.90
C MET A 114 -12.20 -1.04 10.51
N ILE A 115 -13.24 -0.53 9.84
CA ILE A 115 -14.64 -0.63 10.31
C ILE A 115 -15.05 -2.08 10.48
N THR A 116 -14.82 -2.92 9.45
CA THR A 116 -15.16 -4.34 9.47
C THR A 116 -14.40 -5.08 10.58
N SER A 117 -13.13 -4.78 10.75
CA SER A 117 -12.28 -5.39 11.78
C SER A 117 -12.72 -5.02 13.20
N ILE A 118 -13.12 -3.77 13.42
CA ILE A 118 -13.64 -3.31 14.72
C ILE A 118 -14.97 -4.02 15.02
N ILE A 119 -15.91 -4.02 14.09
CA ILE A 119 -17.21 -4.66 14.28
C ILE A 119 -17.06 -6.15 14.58
N LEU A 120 -16.33 -6.87 13.74
CA LEU A 120 -16.10 -8.31 13.93
C LEU A 120 -15.31 -8.61 15.21
N GLY A 121 -14.29 -7.82 15.52
CA GLY A 121 -13.46 -7.97 16.70
C GLY A 121 -14.22 -7.76 18.00
N VAL A 122 -15.04 -6.71 18.08
CA VAL A 122 -15.89 -6.41 19.23
C VAL A 122 -16.95 -7.49 19.41
N VAL A 123 -17.71 -7.84 18.37
CA VAL A 123 -18.76 -8.88 18.44
C VAL A 123 -18.17 -10.23 18.87
N SER A 124 -17.02 -10.60 18.32
CA SER A 124 -16.31 -11.85 18.65
C SER A 124 -15.80 -11.84 20.10
N ALA A 125 -15.26 -10.72 20.59
CA ALA A 125 -14.78 -10.59 21.99
C ALA A 125 -15.94 -10.69 23.00
N LEU A 126 -17.04 -9.98 22.75
CA LEU A 126 -18.22 -9.98 23.63
C LEU A 126 -18.91 -11.35 23.70
N LYS A 127 -18.81 -12.12 22.62
CA LYS A 127 -19.37 -13.48 22.54
C LYS A 127 -18.29 -14.56 22.68
N ARG A 128 -17.20 -14.25 23.38
CA ARG A 128 -16.06 -15.16 23.59
C ARG A 128 -16.51 -16.58 24.00
N GLY A 129 -16.03 -17.59 23.27
CA GLY A 129 -16.32 -19.00 23.53
C GLY A 129 -17.68 -19.48 23.03
N LYS A 130 -18.59 -18.59 22.58
CA LYS A 130 -19.88 -18.94 22.00
C LYS A 130 -19.75 -19.32 20.51
N PHE A 131 -20.81 -19.88 19.95
CA PHE A 131 -20.87 -20.26 18.53
C PHE A 131 -20.52 -19.09 17.59
N THR A 132 -21.05 -17.90 17.87
CA THR A 132 -20.77 -16.68 17.05
C THR A 132 -19.27 -16.36 17.01
N ASP A 133 -18.57 -16.41 18.16
CA ASP A 133 -17.11 -16.19 18.19
C ASP A 133 -16.37 -17.25 17.35
N ARG A 134 -16.77 -18.51 17.46
CA ARG A 134 -16.17 -19.59 16.69
C ARG A 134 -16.43 -19.42 15.19
N ALA A 135 -17.67 -19.11 14.81
CA ALA A 135 -18.06 -18.90 13.42
C ALA A 135 -17.28 -17.74 12.77
N ILE A 136 -17.22 -16.57 13.45
CA ILE A 136 -16.47 -15.40 12.93
C ILE A 136 -14.99 -15.76 12.75
N ARG A 137 -14.37 -16.43 13.70
CA ARG A 137 -12.95 -16.81 13.60
C ARG A 137 -12.70 -17.82 12.47
N SER A 138 -13.57 -18.81 12.31
CA SER A 138 -13.44 -19.83 11.26
C SER A 138 -13.64 -19.21 9.87
N VAL A 139 -14.67 -18.37 9.69
CA VAL A 139 -14.93 -17.69 8.41
C VAL A 139 -13.78 -16.74 8.08
N ALA A 140 -13.34 -15.92 9.03
CA ALA A 140 -12.24 -14.99 8.81
C ALA A 140 -10.92 -15.72 8.50
N PHE A 141 -10.64 -16.84 9.16
CA PHE A 141 -9.47 -17.67 8.86
C PHE A 141 -9.54 -18.24 7.44
N PHE A 142 -10.69 -18.80 7.06
CA PHE A 142 -10.90 -19.35 5.72
C PHE A 142 -10.73 -18.27 4.64
N LEU A 143 -11.39 -17.13 4.80
CA LEU A 143 -11.34 -16.04 3.82
C LEU A 143 -9.93 -15.45 3.66
N THR A 144 -9.16 -15.31 4.74
CA THR A 144 -7.77 -14.82 4.67
C THR A 144 -6.79 -15.84 4.09
N ALA A 145 -7.14 -17.10 4.05
CA ALA A 145 -6.33 -18.15 3.41
C ALA A 145 -6.51 -18.18 1.89
N LEU A 146 -7.58 -17.57 1.36
CA LEU A 146 -7.84 -17.53 -0.08
C LEU A 146 -6.99 -16.44 -0.74
N PRO A 147 -6.39 -16.71 -1.91
CA PRO A 147 -5.69 -15.67 -2.68
C PRO A 147 -6.66 -14.55 -3.10
N SER A 148 -6.24 -13.30 -2.92
CA SER A 148 -7.09 -12.12 -3.24
C SER A 148 -7.51 -12.08 -4.71
N TYR A 149 -6.62 -12.48 -5.63
CA TYR A 149 -6.94 -12.56 -7.05
C TYR A 149 -8.05 -13.58 -7.36
N TRP A 150 -8.11 -14.68 -6.62
CA TRP A 150 -9.15 -15.69 -6.77
C TRP A 150 -10.52 -15.16 -6.32
N ILE A 151 -10.55 -14.47 -5.16
CA ILE A 151 -11.76 -13.80 -4.67
C ILE A 151 -12.23 -12.75 -5.68
N ALA A 152 -11.31 -11.95 -6.21
CA ALA A 152 -11.60 -10.93 -7.22
C ALA A 152 -12.24 -11.56 -8.47
N SER A 153 -11.65 -12.63 -9.00
CA SER A 153 -12.16 -13.33 -10.18
C SER A 153 -13.56 -13.88 -9.96
N ILE A 154 -13.83 -14.51 -8.80
CA ILE A 154 -15.16 -15.01 -8.46
C ILE A 154 -16.17 -13.87 -8.40
N LEU A 155 -15.84 -12.75 -7.73
CA LEU A 155 -16.74 -11.62 -7.62
C LEU A 155 -17.03 -10.98 -8.98
N ILE A 156 -16.04 -10.84 -9.85
CA ILE A 156 -16.23 -10.36 -11.22
C ILE A 156 -17.20 -11.29 -11.97
N ILE A 157 -16.96 -12.60 -11.96
CA ILE A 157 -17.80 -13.55 -12.68
C ILE A 157 -19.24 -13.53 -12.19
N TYR A 158 -19.46 -13.57 -10.87
CA TYR A 158 -20.81 -13.66 -10.33
C TYR A 158 -21.52 -12.31 -10.29
N VAL A 159 -20.88 -11.25 -9.79
CA VAL A 159 -21.55 -9.96 -9.56
C VAL A 159 -21.59 -9.10 -10.82
N SER A 160 -20.48 -9.07 -11.59
CA SER A 160 -20.42 -8.21 -12.77
C SER A 160 -20.93 -8.93 -14.03
N VAL A 161 -20.48 -10.17 -14.30
CA VAL A 161 -20.80 -10.85 -15.55
C VAL A 161 -22.17 -11.52 -15.49
N LYS A 162 -22.45 -12.34 -14.44
CA LYS A 162 -23.71 -13.08 -14.36
C LYS A 162 -24.89 -12.24 -13.90
N LEU A 163 -24.70 -11.40 -12.87
CA LEU A 163 -25.76 -10.57 -12.30
C LEU A 163 -25.84 -9.18 -12.95
N ASN A 164 -24.81 -8.74 -13.64
CA ASN A 164 -24.71 -7.43 -14.29
C ASN A 164 -25.05 -6.24 -13.34
N ILE A 165 -24.58 -6.33 -12.07
CA ILE A 165 -24.89 -5.34 -11.03
C ILE A 165 -23.80 -4.25 -10.96
N LEU A 166 -22.53 -4.66 -11.09
CA LEU A 166 -21.36 -3.78 -10.94
C LEU A 166 -20.44 -3.91 -12.17
N PRO A 167 -19.64 -2.85 -12.48
CA PRO A 167 -18.70 -2.91 -13.58
C PRO A 167 -17.63 -4.00 -13.37
N THR A 168 -17.19 -4.62 -14.47
CA THR A 168 -16.15 -5.66 -14.45
C THR A 168 -14.77 -5.10 -14.21
N SER A 169 -14.47 -3.91 -14.75
CA SER A 169 -13.12 -3.33 -14.78
C SER A 169 -13.16 -1.83 -15.09
N GLY A 170 -12.04 -1.17 -14.83
CA GLY A 170 -11.86 0.27 -15.06
C GLY A 170 -12.46 1.16 -13.98
N LEU A 171 -12.19 2.46 -14.09
CA LEU A 171 -12.72 3.50 -13.22
C LEU A 171 -13.75 4.33 -13.99
N THR A 172 -14.99 3.85 -14.03
CA THR A 172 -16.11 4.48 -14.76
C THR A 172 -17.00 5.33 -13.86
N GLY A 173 -16.99 5.07 -12.54
CA GLY A 173 -17.79 5.80 -11.57
C GLY A 173 -17.54 5.31 -10.14
N PRO A 174 -18.33 5.81 -9.16
CA PRO A 174 -18.20 5.39 -7.76
C PRO A 174 -18.42 3.90 -7.53
N GLU A 175 -19.25 3.26 -8.33
CA GLU A 175 -19.54 1.82 -8.31
C GLU A 175 -18.30 0.97 -8.61
N SER A 176 -17.32 1.50 -9.37
CA SER A 176 -16.07 0.81 -9.68
C SER A 176 -15.23 0.52 -8.43
N TYR A 177 -15.41 1.28 -7.34
CA TYR A 177 -14.70 1.04 -6.08
C TYR A 177 -15.21 -0.18 -5.31
N ILE A 178 -16.47 -0.60 -5.51
CA ILE A 178 -17.15 -1.56 -4.63
C ILE A 178 -16.44 -2.90 -4.63
N LEU A 179 -16.23 -3.52 -5.78
CA LEU A 179 -15.60 -4.85 -5.85
C LEU A 179 -14.15 -4.85 -5.37
N PRO A 180 -13.26 -3.93 -5.82
CA PRO A 180 -11.90 -3.85 -5.30
C PRO A 180 -11.86 -3.67 -3.78
N VAL A 181 -12.68 -2.77 -3.21
CA VAL A 181 -12.76 -2.52 -1.77
C VAL A 181 -13.23 -3.76 -1.00
N ILE A 182 -14.22 -4.50 -1.51
CA ILE A 182 -14.67 -5.76 -0.90
C ILE A 182 -13.54 -6.79 -0.88
N VAL A 183 -12.83 -6.99 -2.00
CA VAL A 183 -11.72 -7.94 -2.08
C VAL A 183 -10.62 -7.60 -1.09
N ILE A 184 -10.20 -6.33 -1.03
CA ILE A 184 -9.19 -5.86 -0.09
C ILE A 184 -9.67 -6.04 1.36
N THR A 185 -10.94 -5.72 1.62
CA THR A 185 -11.52 -5.90 2.95
C THR A 185 -11.51 -7.36 3.38
N ILE A 186 -11.89 -8.29 2.51
CA ILE A 186 -11.84 -9.73 2.80
C ILE A 186 -10.41 -10.18 3.07
N ALA A 187 -9.45 -9.75 2.24
CA ALA A 187 -8.05 -10.16 2.36
C ALA A 187 -7.41 -9.70 3.67
N TYR A 188 -7.75 -8.50 4.14
CA TYR A 188 -7.05 -7.89 5.28
C TYR A 188 -7.85 -7.85 6.58
N ALA A 189 -9.19 -7.76 6.55
CA ALA A 189 -9.99 -7.63 7.76
C ALA A 189 -9.81 -8.81 8.74
N GLY A 190 -9.57 -10.02 8.22
CA GLY A 190 -9.33 -11.20 9.05
C GLY A 190 -8.04 -11.13 9.89
N ILE A 191 -7.04 -10.37 9.45
CA ILE A 191 -5.81 -10.13 10.21
C ILE A 191 -6.09 -9.13 11.33
N TYR A 192 -6.75 -8.01 11.02
CA TYR A 192 -6.95 -6.91 11.98
C TYR A 192 -8.05 -7.20 12.99
N PHE A 193 -9.12 -7.93 12.63
CA PHE A 193 -10.14 -8.30 13.59
C PHE A 193 -9.58 -9.14 14.73
N ARG A 194 -8.59 -10.00 14.48
CA ARG A 194 -7.91 -10.78 15.52
C ARG A 194 -7.21 -9.89 16.54
N ASN A 195 -6.57 -8.83 16.07
CA ASN A 195 -5.90 -7.86 16.93
C ASN A 195 -6.93 -7.08 17.78
N VAL A 196 -8.01 -6.59 17.17
CA VAL A 196 -9.11 -5.92 17.91
C VAL A 196 -9.72 -6.86 18.94
N ARG A 197 -10.06 -8.10 18.53
CA ARG A 197 -10.61 -9.11 19.43
C ARG A 197 -9.68 -9.39 20.62
N ARG A 198 -8.39 -9.58 20.36
CA ARG A 198 -7.38 -9.84 21.41
C ARG A 198 -7.33 -8.68 22.37
N SER A 199 -7.19 -7.47 21.90
CA SER A 199 -7.12 -6.27 22.73
C SER A 199 -8.39 -6.07 23.55
N MET A 200 -9.58 -6.29 22.96
CA MET A 200 -10.86 -6.25 23.68
C MET A 200 -10.93 -7.29 24.79
N VAL A 201 -10.48 -8.53 24.53
CA VAL A 201 -10.49 -9.60 25.55
C VAL A 201 -9.50 -9.29 26.68
N GLU A 202 -8.31 -8.76 26.36
CA GLU A 202 -7.33 -8.31 27.35
C GLU A 202 -7.93 -7.22 28.22
N GLN A 203 -8.49 -6.18 27.63
CA GLN A 203 -9.10 -5.07 28.36
C GLN A 203 -10.30 -5.48 29.22
N LEU A 204 -11.12 -6.44 28.79
CA LEU A 204 -12.26 -6.95 29.56
C LEU A 204 -11.84 -7.71 30.82
N ASN A 205 -10.60 -8.20 30.90
CA ASN A 205 -10.04 -8.92 32.06
C ASN A 205 -9.21 -8.03 32.98
N GLU A 206 -9.08 -6.73 32.72
CA GLU A 206 -8.33 -5.77 33.53
C GLU A 206 -9.09 -5.41 34.83
N ASP A 207 -8.34 -5.15 35.92
CA ASP A 207 -8.90 -4.86 37.25
C ASP A 207 -9.82 -3.64 37.27
N TYR A 208 -9.58 -2.63 36.40
CA TYR A 208 -10.46 -1.47 36.33
C TYR A 208 -11.89 -1.83 35.88
N VAL A 209 -12.05 -2.89 35.07
CA VAL A 209 -13.36 -3.37 34.63
C VAL A 209 -14.13 -3.97 35.82
N LEU A 210 -13.42 -4.73 36.67
CA LEU A 210 -14.00 -5.28 37.90
C LEU A 210 -14.43 -4.14 38.84
N TYR A 211 -13.55 -3.16 39.03
CA TYR A 211 -13.84 -1.97 39.83
C TYR A 211 -15.08 -1.19 39.33
N LEU A 212 -15.14 -0.89 38.04
CA LEU A 212 -16.26 -0.18 37.44
C LEU A 212 -17.58 -0.95 37.57
N ARG A 213 -17.55 -2.28 37.46
CA ARG A 213 -18.75 -3.12 37.69
C ARG A 213 -19.18 -3.07 39.14
N ALA A 214 -18.24 -3.20 40.09
CA ALA A 214 -18.55 -3.12 41.51
C ALA A 214 -19.10 -1.75 41.95
N SER A 215 -18.63 -0.69 41.26
CA SER A 215 -19.12 0.68 41.50
C SER A 215 -20.48 0.99 40.82
N GLY A 216 -21.14 -0.01 40.20
CA GLY A 216 -22.47 0.15 39.63
C GLY A 216 -22.50 0.96 38.32
N VAL A 217 -21.38 1.13 37.61
CA VAL A 217 -21.32 1.83 36.35
C VAL A 217 -22.13 1.08 35.28
N LYS A 218 -22.95 1.81 34.52
CA LYS A 218 -23.80 1.24 33.46
C LYS A 218 -22.96 0.47 32.44
N SER A 219 -23.45 -0.70 32.02
CA SER A 219 -22.75 -1.58 31.07
C SER A 219 -22.31 -0.90 29.79
N ILE A 220 -23.08 0.05 29.25
CA ILE A 220 -22.75 0.80 28.05
C ILE A 220 -21.52 1.69 28.27
N THR A 221 -21.47 2.40 29.41
CA THR A 221 -20.34 3.27 29.78
C THR A 221 -19.07 2.46 29.97
N LEU A 222 -19.17 1.32 30.69
CA LEU A 222 -18.06 0.38 30.86
C LEU A 222 -17.56 -0.11 29.51
N MET A 223 -18.47 -0.50 28.60
CA MET A 223 -18.10 -0.97 27.27
C MET A 223 -17.39 0.10 26.45
N LEU A 224 -17.81 1.36 26.55
CA LEU A 224 -17.12 2.47 25.88
C LEU A 224 -15.71 2.69 26.40
N HIS A 225 -15.47 2.54 27.71
CA HIS A 225 -14.11 2.59 28.28
C HIS A 225 -13.24 1.45 27.77
N VAL A 226 -13.74 0.22 27.79
CA VAL A 226 -13.05 -0.96 27.27
C VAL A 226 -12.72 -0.77 25.78
N LEU A 227 -13.70 -0.36 24.99
CA LEU A 227 -13.54 -0.11 23.54
C LEU A 227 -12.48 0.95 23.28
N ARG A 228 -12.54 2.08 23.97
CA ARG A 228 -11.57 3.18 23.81
C ARG A 228 -10.14 2.70 24.09
N ASN A 229 -9.92 1.94 25.15
CA ASN A 229 -8.60 1.43 25.51
C ASN A 229 -8.13 0.35 24.52
N ALA A 230 -9.02 -0.55 24.11
CA ALA A 230 -8.70 -1.60 23.14
C ALA A 230 -8.37 -1.04 21.75
N LEU A 231 -9.09 0.01 21.31
CA LEU A 231 -8.88 0.62 20.01
C LEU A 231 -7.55 1.37 19.90
N GLN A 232 -6.99 1.89 21.00
CA GLN A 232 -5.68 2.55 20.97
C GLN A 232 -4.61 1.62 20.39
N VAL A 233 -4.56 0.36 20.85
CA VAL A 233 -3.62 -0.65 20.34
C VAL A 233 -3.97 -1.06 18.91
N ALA A 234 -5.26 -1.29 18.65
CA ALA A 234 -5.71 -1.72 17.32
C ALA A 234 -5.43 -0.67 16.23
N VAL A 235 -5.70 0.61 16.51
CA VAL A 235 -5.40 1.71 15.58
C VAL A 235 -3.91 1.84 15.32
N SER A 236 -3.08 1.67 16.34
CA SER A 236 -1.63 1.67 16.21
C SER A 236 -1.15 0.62 15.21
N ILE A 237 -1.59 -0.63 15.37
CA ILE A 237 -1.25 -1.74 14.48
C ILE A 237 -1.77 -1.47 13.07
N PHE A 238 -2.98 -0.92 12.95
CA PHE A 238 -3.59 -0.62 11.68
C PHE A 238 -2.82 0.46 10.90
N CYS A 239 -2.41 1.55 11.54
CA CYS A 239 -1.62 2.60 10.89
C CYS A 239 -0.31 2.08 10.30
N MET A 240 0.36 1.14 11.01
CA MET A 240 1.57 0.47 10.51
C MET A 240 1.33 -0.40 9.27
N SER A 241 0.09 -0.72 8.98
CA SER A 241 -0.28 -1.69 7.95
C SER A 241 -0.72 -1.05 6.64
N ILE A 242 -0.94 0.27 6.62
CA ILE A 242 -1.35 0.99 5.41
C ILE A 242 -0.35 0.78 4.26
N PRO A 243 0.98 0.89 4.47
CA PRO A 243 1.95 0.58 3.42
C PRO A 243 1.87 -0.85 2.89
N MET A 244 1.57 -1.82 3.78
CA MET A 244 1.40 -3.22 3.39
C MET A 244 0.15 -3.41 2.52
N ILE A 245 -0.95 -2.73 2.83
CA ILE A 245 -2.16 -2.71 2.00
C ILE A 245 -1.83 -2.14 0.64
N MET A 246 -1.12 -0.99 0.58
CA MET A 246 -0.72 -0.36 -0.69
C MET A 246 0.11 -1.31 -1.57
N GLY A 247 1.10 -2.01 -0.99
CA GLY A 247 1.90 -3.00 -1.72
C GLY A 247 1.06 -4.14 -2.30
N GLY A 248 0.02 -4.57 -1.59
CA GLY A 248 -0.91 -5.62 -2.04
C GLY A 248 -1.90 -5.18 -3.12
N LEU A 249 -2.06 -3.86 -3.34
CA LEU A 249 -3.00 -3.34 -4.35
C LEU A 249 -2.59 -3.63 -5.78
N VAL A 250 -1.31 -3.82 -6.08
CA VAL A 250 -0.81 -4.03 -7.45
C VAL A 250 -1.60 -5.11 -8.19
N VAL A 251 -1.80 -6.27 -7.54
CA VAL A 251 -2.55 -7.39 -8.13
C VAL A 251 -4.03 -7.04 -8.32
N ILE A 252 -4.62 -6.33 -7.37
CA ILE A 252 -6.03 -5.92 -7.42
C ILE A 252 -6.25 -4.88 -8.52
N GLU A 253 -5.37 -3.89 -8.62
CA GLU A 253 -5.42 -2.87 -9.66
C GLU A 253 -5.29 -3.49 -11.05
N TYR A 254 -4.42 -4.49 -11.20
CA TYR A 254 -4.27 -5.19 -12.47
C TYR A 254 -5.53 -5.97 -12.86
N ILE A 255 -6.10 -6.74 -11.93
CA ILE A 255 -7.29 -7.58 -12.21
C ILE A 255 -8.51 -6.74 -12.55
N PHE A 256 -8.72 -5.64 -11.83
CA PHE A 256 -9.83 -4.73 -12.08
C PHE A 256 -9.54 -3.68 -13.15
N ALA A 257 -8.39 -3.76 -13.84
CA ALA A 257 -7.91 -2.72 -14.76
C ALA A 257 -8.04 -1.31 -14.16
N TRP A 258 -7.75 -1.20 -12.87
CA TRP A 258 -7.80 0.06 -12.13
C TRP A 258 -6.62 0.95 -12.55
N PRO A 259 -6.86 2.21 -13.01
CA PRO A 259 -5.79 3.06 -13.53
C PRO A 259 -4.94 3.64 -12.39
N GLY A 260 -4.28 2.78 -11.64
CA GLY A 260 -3.44 3.09 -10.49
C GLY A 260 -1.95 2.83 -10.74
N LEU A 261 -1.14 3.12 -9.72
CA LEU A 261 0.31 2.93 -9.74
C LEU A 261 0.72 1.47 -9.96
N GLY A 262 0.00 0.53 -9.36
CA GLY A 262 0.30 -0.89 -9.47
C GLY A 262 0.07 -1.41 -10.90
N GLN A 263 -1.04 -1.04 -11.53
CA GLN A 263 -1.30 -1.38 -12.92
C GLN A 263 -0.28 -0.74 -13.85
N LEU A 264 0.04 0.55 -13.63
CA LEU A 264 1.03 1.27 -14.41
C LEU A 264 2.41 0.62 -14.30
N SER A 265 2.82 0.25 -13.08
CA SER A 265 4.13 -0.38 -12.85
C SER A 265 4.24 -1.76 -13.48
N LEU A 266 3.19 -2.59 -13.36
CA LEU A 266 3.21 -3.92 -13.95
C LEU A 266 3.30 -3.86 -15.47
N LYS A 267 2.57 -2.92 -16.09
CA LYS A 267 2.67 -2.67 -17.53
C LYS A 267 4.08 -2.22 -17.91
N ALA A 268 4.65 -1.26 -17.19
CA ALA A 268 5.99 -0.77 -17.40
C ALA A 268 7.06 -1.87 -17.28
N ILE A 269 6.90 -2.80 -16.30
CA ILE A 269 7.81 -3.94 -16.14
C ILE A 269 7.75 -4.87 -17.36
N LEU A 270 6.56 -5.19 -17.84
CA LEU A 270 6.37 -6.08 -18.99
C LEU A 270 6.89 -5.45 -20.30
N GLU A 271 6.85 -4.13 -20.40
CA GLU A 271 7.30 -3.35 -21.57
C GLU A 271 8.74 -2.84 -21.44
N HIS A 272 9.45 -3.12 -20.32
CA HIS A 272 10.81 -2.64 -20.04
C HIS A 272 10.93 -1.10 -20.04
N ASP A 273 9.87 -0.40 -19.60
CA ASP A 273 9.82 1.06 -19.49
C ASP A 273 10.52 1.53 -18.19
N PHE A 274 11.85 1.56 -18.22
CA PHE A 274 12.68 1.82 -17.04
C PHE A 274 12.38 3.16 -16.34
N PRO A 275 12.16 4.31 -17.03
CA PRO A 275 11.84 5.55 -16.33
C PRO A 275 10.56 5.45 -15.49
N VAL A 276 9.53 4.77 -15.99
CA VAL A 276 8.28 4.55 -15.25
C VAL A 276 8.51 3.61 -14.06
N ILE A 277 9.30 2.53 -14.25
CA ILE A 277 9.65 1.59 -13.16
C ILE A 277 10.41 2.32 -12.05
N GLN A 278 11.44 3.09 -12.41
CA GLN A 278 12.26 3.85 -11.45
C GLN A 278 11.41 4.85 -10.65
N ALA A 279 10.57 5.61 -11.32
CA ALA A 279 9.70 6.58 -10.69
C ALA A 279 8.67 5.88 -9.76
N TYR A 280 8.07 4.77 -10.21
CA TYR A 280 7.16 3.96 -9.39
C TYR A 280 7.82 3.48 -8.10
N VAL A 281 8.99 2.82 -8.19
CA VAL A 281 9.69 2.27 -7.03
C VAL A 281 10.09 3.37 -6.07
N LEU A 282 10.59 4.50 -6.57
CA LEU A 282 10.95 5.66 -5.75
C LEU A 282 9.72 6.20 -4.99
N ILE A 283 8.60 6.40 -5.68
CA ILE A 283 7.36 6.93 -5.08
C ILE A 283 6.83 5.97 -4.03
N VAL A 284 6.77 4.66 -4.32
CA VAL A 284 6.29 3.65 -3.36
C VAL A 284 7.21 3.60 -2.13
N ALA A 285 8.52 3.70 -2.33
CA ALA A 285 9.48 3.73 -1.22
C ALA A 285 9.30 4.98 -0.34
N VAL A 286 9.15 6.15 -0.96
CA VAL A 286 8.85 7.40 -0.22
C VAL A 286 7.56 7.27 0.58
N LEU A 287 6.50 6.77 -0.04
CA LEU A 287 5.21 6.54 0.63
C LEU A 287 5.35 5.57 1.81
N PHE A 288 6.05 4.45 1.59
CA PHE A 288 6.30 3.47 2.65
C PHE A 288 7.01 4.11 3.85
N ILE A 289 8.05 4.89 3.60
CA ILE A 289 8.79 5.60 4.64
C ILE A 289 7.90 6.64 5.35
N VAL A 290 7.14 7.44 4.60
CA VAL A 290 6.24 8.45 5.15
C VAL A 290 5.17 7.80 6.02
N PHE A 291 4.47 6.78 5.53
CA PHE A 291 3.42 6.12 6.29
C PHE A 291 3.94 5.39 7.53
N ASN A 292 5.12 4.74 7.45
CA ASN A 292 5.74 4.15 8.64
C ASN A 292 6.12 5.20 9.67
N THR A 293 6.68 6.33 9.23
CA THR A 293 7.02 7.44 10.14
C THR A 293 5.78 8.04 10.79
N LEU A 294 4.70 8.23 10.03
CA LEU A 294 3.42 8.67 10.56
C LEU A 294 2.85 7.67 11.58
N ALA A 295 2.92 6.38 11.28
CA ALA A 295 2.48 5.33 12.19
C ALA A 295 3.28 5.34 13.50
N ASP A 296 4.61 5.50 13.45
CA ASP A 296 5.46 5.62 14.62
C ASP A 296 5.11 6.87 15.46
N ILE A 297 4.82 7.99 14.82
CA ILE A 297 4.37 9.22 15.49
C ILE A 297 3.02 9.00 16.17
N ILE A 298 2.06 8.43 15.48
CA ILE A 298 0.73 8.11 16.03
C ILE A 298 0.88 7.17 17.23
N ASN A 299 1.70 6.13 17.11
CA ASN A 299 1.97 5.20 18.19
C ASN A 299 2.60 5.90 19.42
N ALA A 300 3.55 6.78 19.22
CA ALA A 300 4.17 7.55 20.29
C ALA A 300 3.19 8.56 20.93
N LEU A 301 2.18 9.04 20.19
CA LEU A 301 1.11 9.88 20.72
C LEU A 301 0.12 9.07 21.57
N LEU A 302 -0.29 7.91 21.08
CA LEU A 302 -1.28 7.05 21.73
C LEU A 302 -0.70 6.30 22.94
N ASN A 303 0.58 5.93 22.92
CA ASN A 303 1.24 5.17 23.99
C ASN A 303 2.48 5.91 24.52
N PRO A 304 2.34 6.69 25.61
CA PRO A 304 3.45 7.45 26.19
C PRO A 304 4.64 6.59 26.65
N ARG A 305 4.42 5.32 27.01
CA ARG A 305 5.48 4.40 27.47
C ARG A 305 6.50 4.07 26.37
N LEU A 306 6.12 4.14 25.10
CA LEU A 306 7.04 3.94 23.98
C LEU A 306 8.04 5.10 23.80
N ARG A 307 7.80 6.23 24.48
CA ARG A 307 8.69 7.41 24.46
C ARG A 307 9.95 7.22 25.30
N GLU A 308 9.91 6.35 26.29
CA GLU A 308 11.00 6.15 27.26
C GLU A 308 12.00 5.07 26.81
N GLY A 309 11.60 4.12 25.97
CA GLY A 309 12.48 3.07 25.44
C GLY A 309 13.39 3.50 24.28
N ALA A 310 13.37 4.78 23.89
CA ALA A 310 14.21 5.36 22.83
C ALA A 310 15.36 6.26 23.38
N ARG A 311 15.75 6.06 24.66
CA ARG A 311 16.95 6.66 25.25
C ARG A 311 18.17 5.80 25.01
#